data_886ddd9964df5ed1baf049d49675dc7c
#
_entry.id   886ddd9964df5ed1baf049d49675dc7c
#
_cell.length_a   1.000
_cell.length_b   1.000
_cell.length_c   1.000
_cell.angle_alpha   90.00
_cell.angle_beta   90.00
_cell.angle_gamma   90.00
#
_symmetry.space_group_name_H-M   'P 1'
#
loop_
_entity.id
_entity.type
_entity.pdbx_description
1 polymer ?
#
loop_
_entity_poly.entity_id
_entity_poly.type
_entity_poly.pdbx_seq_one_letter_code
_entity_poly.pdbx_strand_id
1 'polypeptide(L)'
;PPSGQTPQGLIERRPDLRARAAEINARAAKVASAQADLYPRLTLNFLGNGILNIDSDNTQKSLLSLLGASLQVPLYTNGRIQANIDAADARLKTALLQYDQTLLQALADVDNAYQASAALAEQTRLLAQAQDEAEKQATDAEKLYRYGNKTLADTLSARISANQNADNHLRSQLAHDQTLIALYKALGGGWTADSTNS
;
A
#
# COMPACT_ATOMS: atom_id res chain seq x y z
N PRO A 1 11.84 16.93 0.67
CA PRO A 1 10.98 15.90 1.22
C PRO A 1 10.21 16.48 2.39
N PRO A 2 8.90 16.20 2.54
CA PRO A 2 8.12 16.71 3.65
C PRO A 2 8.72 16.20 4.96
N SER A 3 9.30 17.13 5.72
CA SER A 3 9.87 16.86 7.04
C SER A 3 8.74 16.65 8.05
N GLY A 4 8.80 15.57 8.83
CA GLY A 4 8.00 15.44 10.04
C GLY A 4 6.67 14.68 9.90
N GLN A 5 6.62 13.63 9.13
CA GLN A 5 5.47 12.73 9.18
C GLN A 5 5.56 11.87 10.45
N THR A 6 4.61 12.09 11.37
CA THR A 6 4.48 11.26 12.56
C THR A 6 4.01 9.84 12.18
N PRO A 7 4.31 8.80 12.98
CA PRO A 7 3.76 7.45 12.78
C PRO A 7 2.23 7.43 12.63
N GLN A 8 1.52 8.32 13.31
CA GLN A 8 0.08 8.51 13.16
C GLN A 8 -0.35 8.89 11.74
N GLY A 9 0.35 9.82 11.10
CA GLY A 9 0.05 10.23 9.72
C GLY A 9 0.23 9.11 8.70
N LEU A 10 1.13 8.15 8.95
CA LEU A 10 1.30 6.94 8.13
C LEU A 10 0.10 6.00 8.23
N ILE A 11 -0.41 5.77 9.45
CA ILE A 11 -1.56 4.89 9.71
C ILE A 11 -2.81 5.41 8.99
N GLU A 12 -3.03 6.71 8.99
CA GLU A 12 -4.20 7.33 8.35
C GLU A 12 -4.15 7.32 6.83
N ARG A 13 -2.96 7.41 6.23
CA ARG A 13 -2.78 7.59 4.78
C ARG A 13 -2.52 6.29 4.03
N ARG A 14 -1.76 5.37 4.60
CA ARG A 14 -1.41 4.12 3.92
C ARG A 14 -2.62 3.20 3.76
N PRO A 15 -2.99 2.83 2.51
CA PRO A 15 -4.16 2.00 2.25
C PRO A 15 -3.99 0.57 2.75
N ASP A 16 -2.76 0.04 2.80
CA ASP A 16 -2.45 -1.29 3.34
C ASP A 16 -2.73 -1.37 4.85
N LEU A 17 -2.33 -0.36 5.63
CA LEU A 17 -2.62 -0.28 7.07
C LEU A 17 -4.12 -0.11 7.34
N ARG A 18 -4.82 0.71 6.55
CA ARG A 18 -6.27 0.86 6.63
C ARG A 18 -7.00 -0.44 6.32
N ALA A 19 -6.54 -1.20 5.32
CA ALA A 19 -7.10 -2.50 4.99
C ALA A 19 -6.93 -3.51 6.13
N ARG A 20 -5.75 -3.56 6.78
CA ARG A 20 -5.51 -4.41 7.95
C ARG A 20 -6.36 -4.01 9.16
N ALA A 21 -6.53 -2.71 9.42
CA ALA A 21 -7.42 -2.23 10.48
C ALA A 21 -8.88 -2.63 10.23
N ALA A 22 -9.35 -2.52 9.00
CA ALA A 22 -10.69 -2.99 8.60
C ALA A 22 -10.83 -4.52 8.75
N GLU A 23 -9.78 -5.29 8.45
CA GLU A 23 -9.77 -6.75 8.67
C GLU A 23 -9.89 -7.10 10.16
N ILE A 24 -9.20 -6.41 11.06
CA ILE A 24 -9.35 -6.60 12.52
C ILE A 24 -10.81 -6.40 12.93
N ASN A 25 -11.46 -5.32 12.49
CA ASN A 25 -12.86 -5.05 12.78
C ASN A 25 -13.78 -6.17 12.26
N ALA A 26 -13.52 -6.67 11.06
CA ALA A 26 -14.28 -7.78 10.49
C ALA A 26 -14.08 -9.09 11.29
N ARG A 27 -12.86 -9.38 11.76
CA ARG A 27 -12.57 -10.55 12.60
C ARG A 27 -13.19 -10.42 13.99
N ALA A 28 -13.16 -9.23 14.58
CA ALA A 28 -13.83 -8.98 15.86
C ALA A 28 -15.35 -9.18 15.77
N ALA A 29 -15.98 -8.71 14.69
CA ALA A 29 -17.38 -8.98 14.42
C ALA A 29 -17.68 -10.48 14.25
N LYS A 30 -16.75 -11.27 13.68
CA LYS A 30 -16.89 -12.73 13.56
C LYS A 30 -16.80 -13.43 14.94
N VAL A 31 -15.94 -12.95 15.85
CA VAL A 31 -15.89 -13.45 17.25
C VAL A 31 -17.23 -13.16 17.93
N ALA A 32 -17.74 -11.94 17.83
CA ALA A 32 -19.04 -11.59 18.41
C ALA A 32 -20.19 -12.44 17.82
N SER A 33 -20.16 -12.70 16.52
CA SER A 33 -21.13 -13.60 15.86
C SER A 33 -21.03 -15.04 16.35
N ALA A 34 -19.81 -15.56 16.56
CA ALA A 34 -19.61 -16.92 17.10
C ALA A 34 -20.08 -17.02 18.57
N GLN A 35 -19.87 -15.96 19.36
CA GLN A 35 -20.39 -15.90 20.74
C GLN A 35 -21.91 -15.82 20.78
N ALA A 36 -22.54 -15.17 19.79
CA ALA A 36 -24.00 -15.10 19.69
C ALA A 36 -24.65 -16.49 19.46
N ASP A 37 -23.92 -17.46 18.93
CA ASP A 37 -24.40 -18.84 18.76
C ASP A 37 -24.60 -19.59 20.10
N LEU A 38 -24.13 -19.04 21.24
CA LEU A 38 -24.43 -19.54 22.60
C LEU A 38 -25.86 -19.19 23.03
N TYR A 39 -26.49 -18.19 22.43
CA TYR A 39 -27.81 -17.71 22.81
C TYR A 39 -28.92 -18.27 21.93
N PRO A 40 -30.15 -18.35 22.46
CA PRO A 40 -31.32 -18.74 21.67
C PRO A 40 -31.51 -17.85 20.45
N ARG A 41 -31.77 -18.45 19.28
CA ARG A 41 -32.03 -17.74 18.04
C ARG A 41 -33.51 -17.76 17.70
N LEU A 42 -34.12 -16.60 17.62
CA LEU A 42 -35.50 -16.43 17.13
C LEU A 42 -35.47 -16.05 15.66
N THR A 43 -36.15 -16.84 14.83
CA THR A 43 -36.29 -16.58 13.40
C THR A 43 -37.75 -16.38 13.04
N LEU A 44 -38.06 -15.27 12.41
CA LEU A 44 -39.39 -14.96 11.86
C LEU A 44 -39.32 -15.14 10.35
N ASN A 45 -40.19 -16.03 9.82
CA ASN A 45 -40.29 -16.28 8.39
C ASN A 45 -41.65 -15.77 7.88
N PHE A 46 -41.61 -14.94 6.86
CA PHE A 46 -42.79 -14.51 6.13
C PHE A 46 -42.72 -15.04 4.71
N LEU A 47 -43.64 -15.88 4.34
CA LEU A 47 -43.82 -16.38 2.98
C LEU A 47 -45.12 -15.81 2.41
N GLY A 48 -44.98 -14.89 1.45
CA GLY A 48 -46.14 -14.38 0.67
C GLY A 48 -46.12 -15.00 -0.74
N ASN A 49 -47.18 -15.69 -1.12
CA ASN A 49 -47.34 -16.22 -2.46
C ASN A 49 -48.65 -15.63 -3.07
N GLY A 50 -48.53 -14.92 -4.20
CA GLY A 50 -49.66 -14.39 -4.94
C GLY A 50 -49.87 -15.20 -6.23
N ILE A 51 -51.04 -15.82 -6.39
CA ILE A 51 -51.40 -16.51 -7.63
C ILE A 51 -52.45 -15.66 -8.33
N LEU A 52 -52.15 -15.22 -9.54
CA LEU A 52 -53.08 -14.58 -10.46
C LEU A 52 -53.48 -15.59 -11.53
N ASN A 53 -54.70 -16.10 -11.43
CA ASN A 53 -55.32 -16.87 -12.51
C ASN A 53 -56.21 -15.92 -13.31
N ILE A 54 -55.83 -15.72 -14.56
CA ILE A 54 -56.64 -14.93 -15.54
C ILE A 54 -57.24 -15.94 -16.49
N ASP A 55 -58.51 -16.24 -16.29
CA ASP A 55 -59.32 -16.98 -17.26
C ASP A 55 -60.33 -16.02 -17.90
N SER A 56 -60.75 -16.30 -19.13
CA SER A 56 -61.51 -15.38 -19.99
C SER A 56 -62.82 -14.90 -19.37
N ASP A 57 -63.37 -15.57 -18.36
CA ASP A 57 -64.65 -15.23 -17.72
C ASP A 57 -64.57 -15.01 -16.20
N ASN A 58 -63.41 -15.26 -15.55
CA ASN A 58 -63.33 -15.08 -14.11
C ASN A 58 -61.89 -14.85 -13.66
N THR A 59 -61.59 -13.69 -13.06
CA THR A 59 -60.27 -13.36 -12.51
C THR A 59 -60.26 -13.71 -11.02
N GLN A 60 -59.64 -14.82 -10.66
CA GLN A 60 -59.39 -15.18 -9.27
C GLN A 60 -58.02 -14.70 -8.81
N LYS A 61 -57.99 -13.87 -7.79
CA LYS A 61 -56.79 -13.43 -7.08
C LYS A 61 -56.74 -14.21 -5.76
N SER A 62 -55.74 -15.06 -5.61
CA SER A 62 -55.47 -15.74 -4.36
C SER A 62 -54.15 -15.20 -3.76
N LEU A 63 -54.27 -14.62 -2.57
CA LEU A 63 -53.10 -14.22 -1.77
C LEU A 63 -52.99 -15.17 -0.57
N LEU A 64 -51.97 -16.03 -0.57
CA LEU A 64 -51.64 -16.86 0.56
C LEU A 64 -50.43 -16.26 1.27
N SER A 65 -50.59 -15.83 2.52
CA SER A 65 -49.49 -15.39 3.36
C SER A 65 -49.35 -16.34 4.55
N LEU A 66 -48.12 -16.82 4.80
CA LEU A 66 -47.78 -17.66 5.93
C LEU A 66 -46.73 -16.93 6.77
N LEU A 67 -47.08 -16.68 8.04
CA LEU A 67 -46.15 -16.20 9.04
C LEU A 67 -45.69 -17.35 9.93
N GLY A 68 -44.41 -17.64 9.94
CA GLY A 68 -43.81 -18.66 10.80
C GLY A 68 -42.83 -18.00 11.80
N ALA A 69 -42.84 -18.51 13.02
CA ALA A 69 -41.82 -18.18 14.02
C ALA A 69 -41.17 -19.46 14.51
N SER A 70 -39.83 -19.48 14.57
CA SER A 70 -39.08 -20.61 15.12
C SER A 70 -38.07 -20.11 16.17
N LEU A 71 -38.00 -20.83 17.30
CA LEU A 71 -37.02 -20.60 18.37
C LEU A 71 -36.05 -21.79 18.39
N GLN A 72 -34.78 -21.52 18.16
CA GLN A 72 -33.72 -22.54 18.24
C GLN A 72 -32.86 -22.29 19.45
N VAL A 73 -32.76 -23.28 20.35
CA VAL A 73 -31.97 -23.22 21.58
C VAL A 73 -30.91 -24.30 21.55
N PRO A 74 -29.59 -23.98 21.61
CA PRO A 74 -28.53 -24.97 21.68
C PRO A 74 -28.43 -25.56 23.09
N LEU A 75 -29.06 -26.72 23.34
CA LEU A 75 -29.02 -27.38 24.66
C LEU A 75 -27.73 -28.18 24.87
N TYR A 76 -27.24 -28.86 23.83
CA TYR A 76 -26.01 -29.63 23.88
C TYR A 76 -25.31 -29.62 22.52
N THR A 77 -24.05 -29.18 22.49
CA THR A 77 -23.29 -29.00 21.25
C THR A 77 -21.96 -29.75 21.22
N ASN A 78 -21.69 -30.58 22.24
CA ASN A 78 -20.43 -31.34 22.36
C ASN A 78 -19.16 -30.47 22.17
N GLY A 79 -19.17 -29.25 22.70
CA GLY A 79 -18.04 -28.29 22.57
C GLY A 79 -17.89 -27.61 21.21
N ARG A 80 -18.75 -27.91 20.23
CA ARG A 80 -18.65 -27.36 18.86
C ARG A 80 -18.71 -25.82 18.84
N ILE A 81 -19.62 -25.22 19.61
CA ILE A 81 -19.74 -23.76 19.66
C ILE A 81 -18.49 -23.14 20.30
N GLN A 82 -17.99 -23.70 21.40
CA GLN A 82 -16.79 -23.21 22.05
C GLN A 82 -15.56 -23.30 21.12
N ALA A 83 -15.38 -24.46 20.45
CA ALA A 83 -14.30 -24.61 19.49
C ALA A 83 -14.39 -23.61 18.31
N ASN A 84 -15.60 -23.24 17.90
CA ASN A 84 -15.80 -22.21 16.86
C ASN A 84 -15.43 -20.82 17.35
N ILE A 85 -15.76 -20.48 18.62
CA ILE A 85 -15.35 -19.23 19.26
C ILE A 85 -13.82 -19.16 19.37
N ASP A 86 -13.19 -20.22 19.87
CA ASP A 86 -11.73 -20.30 20.00
C ASP A 86 -11.02 -20.14 18.64
N ALA A 87 -11.57 -20.76 17.59
CA ALA A 87 -11.06 -20.62 16.24
C ALA A 87 -11.25 -19.18 15.70
N ALA A 88 -12.37 -18.53 16.00
CA ALA A 88 -12.59 -17.13 15.62
C ALA A 88 -11.63 -16.19 16.36
N ASP A 89 -11.41 -16.40 17.65
CA ASP A 89 -10.47 -15.63 18.46
C ASP A 89 -9.02 -15.80 17.98
N ALA A 90 -8.60 -17.02 17.64
CA ALA A 90 -7.28 -17.27 17.07
C ALA A 90 -7.07 -16.53 15.74
N ARG A 91 -8.12 -16.44 14.89
CA ARG A 91 -8.08 -15.66 13.65
C ARG A 91 -8.00 -14.16 13.91
N LEU A 92 -8.67 -13.65 14.94
CA LEU A 92 -8.55 -12.25 15.36
C LEU A 92 -7.13 -11.94 15.82
N LYS A 93 -6.53 -12.79 16.66
CA LYS A 93 -5.12 -12.65 17.09
C LYS A 93 -4.16 -12.64 15.91
N THR A 94 -4.40 -13.51 14.93
CA THR A 94 -3.60 -13.51 13.68
C THR A 94 -3.71 -12.19 12.93
N ALA A 95 -4.91 -11.62 12.81
CA ALA A 95 -5.11 -10.33 12.14
C ALA A 95 -4.41 -9.18 12.86
N LEU A 96 -4.40 -9.18 14.21
CA LEU A 96 -3.66 -8.20 15.02
C LEU A 96 -2.15 -8.27 14.74
N LEU A 97 -1.57 -9.48 14.77
CA LEU A 97 -0.15 -9.67 14.49
C LEU A 97 0.24 -9.28 13.05
N GLN A 98 -0.65 -9.53 12.09
CA GLN A 98 -0.45 -9.09 10.71
C GLN A 98 -0.50 -7.57 10.55
N TYR A 99 -1.35 -6.89 11.33
CA TYR A 99 -1.35 -5.43 11.37
C TYR A 99 -0.03 -4.89 11.93
N ASP A 100 0.46 -5.43 13.06
CA ASP A 100 1.72 -5.03 13.66
C ASP A 100 2.89 -5.26 12.70
N GLN A 101 2.93 -6.41 12.02
CA GLN A 101 3.94 -6.70 11.00
C GLN A 101 3.89 -5.68 9.85
N THR A 102 2.69 -5.36 9.35
CA THR A 102 2.52 -4.39 8.26
C THR A 102 2.96 -2.99 8.71
N LEU A 103 2.69 -2.61 9.96
CA LEU A 103 3.13 -1.34 10.54
C LEU A 103 4.66 -1.25 10.65
N LEU A 104 5.31 -2.29 11.16
CA LEU A 104 6.77 -2.34 11.25
C LEU A 104 7.41 -2.27 9.85
N GLN A 105 6.85 -2.98 8.88
CA GLN A 105 7.31 -2.92 7.49
C GLN A 105 7.14 -1.50 6.91
N ALA A 106 6.01 -0.86 7.16
CA ALA A 106 5.74 0.50 6.70
C ALA A 106 6.75 1.52 7.27
N LEU A 107 7.11 1.38 8.55
CA LEU A 107 8.13 2.23 9.17
C LEU A 107 9.51 1.98 8.57
N ALA A 108 9.86 0.71 8.37
CA ALA A 108 11.14 0.34 7.73
C ALA A 108 11.23 0.86 6.27
N ASP A 109 10.14 0.78 5.50
CA ASP A 109 10.09 1.29 4.12
C ASP A 109 10.36 2.80 4.08
N VAL A 110 9.78 3.56 5.01
CA VAL A 110 9.99 5.02 5.11
C VAL A 110 11.43 5.34 5.50
N ASP A 111 11.96 4.67 6.54
CA ASP A 111 13.34 4.91 7.00
C ASP A 111 14.35 4.58 5.91
N ASN A 112 14.22 3.42 5.28
CA ASN A 112 15.08 3.02 4.17
C ASN A 112 15.00 4.00 2.99
N ALA A 113 13.82 4.49 2.65
CA ALA A 113 13.65 5.46 1.56
C ALA A 113 14.29 6.81 1.89
N TYR A 114 14.20 7.28 3.13
CA TYR A 114 14.88 8.51 3.57
C TYR A 114 16.40 8.37 3.51
N GLN A 115 16.97 7.28 4.05
CA GLN A 115 18.41 7.03 4.04
C GLN A 115 18.93 6.89 2.59
N ALA A 116 18.24 6.14 1.75
CA ALA A 116 18.61 6.00 0.34
C ALA A 116 18.54 7.33 -0.42
N SER A 117 17.52 8.16 -0.16
CA SER A 117 17.39 9.48 -0.79
C SER A 117 18.54 10.40 -0.40
N ALA A 118 18.92 10.42 0.88
CA ALA A 118 20.04 11.23 1.35
C ALA A 118 21.39 10.77 0.73
N ALA A 119 21.63 9.46 0.71
CA ALA A 119 22.85 8.90 0.12
C ALA A 119 22.95 9.17 -1.40
N LEU A 120 21.85 8.99 -2.14
CA LEU A 120 21.80 9.25 -3.58
C LEU A 120 21.92 10.74 -3.92
N ALA A 121 21.39 11.64 -3.09
CA ALA A 121 21.57 13.09 -3.27
C ALA A 121 23.06 13.47 -3.19
N GLU A 122 23.77 12.94 -2.19
CA GLU A 122 25.21 13.19 -2.05
C GLU A 122 26.02 12.53 -3.17
N GLN A 123 25.69 11.30 -3.56
CA GLN A 123 26.31 10.65 -4.70
C GLN A 123 26.13 11.45 -6.01
N THR A 124 24.93 11.93 -6.27
CA THR A 124 24.62 12.74 -7.47
C THR A 124 25.42 14.04 -7.46
N ARG A 125 25.55 14.69 -6.29
CA ARG A 125 26.38 15.90 -6.13
C ARG A 125 27.86 15.63 -6.46
N LEU A 126 28.42 14.53 -5.95
CA LEU A 126 29.82 14.16 -6.22
C LEU A 126 30.03 13.79 -7.68
N LEU A 127 29.11 13.08 -8.30
CA LEU A 127 29.18 12.73 -9.74
C LEU A 127 29.03 13.95 -10.64
N ALA A 128 28.23 14.97 -10.24
CA ALA A 128 28.18 16.24 -10.97
C ALA A 128 29.55 16.94 -10.97
N GLN A 129 30.23 16.98 -9.82
CA GLN A 129 31.59 17.53 -9.74
C GLN A 129 32.59 16.73 -10.60
N ALA A 130 32.51 15.39 -10.56
CA ALA A 130 33.39 14.55 -11.39
C ALA A 130 33.13 14.75 -12.89
N GLN A 131 31.87 14.96 -13.30
CA GLN A 131 31.52 15.29 -14.68
C GLN A 131 32.15 16.64 -15.10
N ASP A 132 32.00 17.69 -14.28
CA ASP A 132 32.54 19.01 -14.57
C ASP A 132 34.09 18.98 -14.71
N GLU A 133 34.77 18.24 -13.85
CA GLU A 133 36.21 18.09 -13.92
C GLU A 133 36.65 17.28 -15.15
N ALA A 134 35.95 16.21 -15.50
CA ALA A 134 36.24 15.40 -16.67
C ALA A 134 36.01 16.20 -17.96
N GLU A 135 34.97 17.03 -18.04
CA GLU A 135 34.71 17.89 -19.20
C GLU A 135 35.77 18.99 -19.37
N LYS A 136 36.23 19.61 -18.27
CA LYS A 136 37.37 20.52 -18.32
C LYS A 136 38.65 19.85 -18.85
N GLN A 137 38.95 18.65 -18.34
CA GLN A 137 40.10 17.88 -18.80
C GLN A 137 40.01 17.50 -20.30
N ALA A 138 38.83 17.12 -20.77
CA ALA A 138 38.60 16.84 -22.20
C ALA A 138 38.78 18.09 -23.06
N THR A 139 38.23 19.22 -22.61
CA THR A 139 38.39 20.51 -23.30
C THR A 139 39.85 20.96 -23.35
N ASP A 140 40.59 20.81 -22.24
CA ASP A 140 42.01 21.18 -22.23
C ASP A 140 42.87 20.20 -23.06
N ALA A 141 42.53 18.92 -23.08
CA ALA A 141 43.17 17.96 -23.96
C ALA A 141 42.97 18.31 -25.46
N GLU A 142 41.78 18.76 -25.87
CA GLU A 142 41.49 19.24 -27.21
C GLU A 142 42.30 20.49 -27.58
N LYS A 143 42.45 21.47 -26.68
CA LYS A 143 43.30 22.63 -26.89
C LYS A 143 44.75 22.23 -27.10
N LEU A 144 45.29 21.40 -26.18
CA LEU A 144 46.68 20.91 -26.27
C LEU A 144 46.93 20.12 -27.54
N TYR A 145 45.99 19.33 -28.03
CA TYR A 145 46.09 18.65 -29.32
C TYR A 145 46.19 19.65 -30.49
N ARG A 146 45.38 20.71 -30.49
CA ARG A 146 45.44 21.74 -31.54
C ARG A 146 46.79 22.48 -31.57
N TYR A 147 47.47 22.59 -30.43
CA TYR A 147 48.80 23.16 -30.31
C TYR A 147 49.92 22.15 -30.53
N GLY A 148 49.60 20.90 -30.89
CA GLY A 148 50.59 19.81 -31.12
C GLY A 148 51.24 19.24 -29.85
N ASN A 149 50.70 19.57 -28.69
CA ASN A 149 51.27 19.18 -27.35
C ASN A 149 50.60 17.90 -26.76
N LYS A 150 49.62 17.31 -27.45
CA LYS A 150 48.96 16.05 -27.09
C LYS A 150 48.64 15.22 -28.32
N THR A 151 48.53 13.91 -28.15
CA THR A 151 48.14 13.00 -29.26
C THR A 151 46.62 12.96 -29.41
N LEU A 152 46.15 12.54 -30.57
CA LEU A 152 44.73 12.31 -30.81
C LEU A 152 44.19 11.22 -29.89
N ALA A 153 44.96 10.16 -29.60
CA ALA A 153 44.59 9.09 -28.69
C ALA A 153 44.34 9.59 -27.27
N ASP A 154 45.20 10.46 -26.73
CA ASP A 154 45.02 11.05 -25.42
C ASP A 154 43.77 11.94 -25.34
N THR A 155 43.51 12.70 -26.41
CA THR A 155 42.32 13.57 -26.49
C THR A 155 41.04 12.75 -26.56
N LEU A 156 40.98 11.68 -27.35
CA LEU A 156 39.84 10.77 -27.43
C LEU A 156 39.62 10.05 -26.10
N SER A 157 40.70 9.63 -25.41
CA SER A 157 40.58 9.00 -24.09
C SER A 157 39.98 9.96 -23.06
N ALA A 158 40.39 11.23 -23.08
CA ALA A 158 39.80 12.26 -22.18
C ALA A 158 38.29 12.50 -22.48
N ARG A 159 37.94 12.52 -23.80
CA ARG A 159 36.52 12.68 -24.21
C ARG A 159 35.67 11.46 -23.82
N ILE A 160 36.20 10.23 -23.97
CA ILE A 160 35.53 9.01 -23.49
C ILE A 160 35.28 9.07 -21.99
N SER A 161 36.30 9.48 -21.21
CA SER A 161 36.17 9.63 -19.75
C SER A 161 35.09 10.66 -19.39
N ALA A 162 35.05 11.82 -20.06
CA ALA A 162 34.03 12.82 -19.84
C ALA A 162 32.62 12.29 -20.12
N ASN A 163 32.42 11.57 -21.22
CA ASN A 163 31.14 10.93 -21.55
C ASN A 163 30.73 9.86 -20.52
N GLN A 164 31.69 9.07 -20.01
CA GLN A 164 31.41 8.09 -18.96
C GLN A 164 30.98 8.75 -17.64
N ASN A 165 31.62 9.85 -17.24
CA ASN A 165 31.21 10.60 -16.05
C ASN A 165 29.83 11.25 -16.23
N ALA A 166 29.51 11.76 -17.43
CA ALA A 166 28.20 12.30 -17.72
C ALA A 166 27.10 11.21 -17.65
N ASP A 167 27.37 10.01 -18.20
CA ASP A 167 26.42 8.88 -18.10
C ASP A 167 26.23 8.42 -16.64
N ASN A 168 27.31 8.33 -15.87
CA ASN A 168 27.22 7.98 -14.45
C ASN A 168 26.42 9.00 -13.63
N HIS A 169 26.61 10.31 -13.88
CA HIS A 169 25.83 11.36 -13.26
C HIS A 169 24.34 11.25 -13.61
N LEU A 170 24.01 11.07 -14.89
CA LEU A 170 22.62 10.91 -15.33
C LEU A 170 21.93 9.68 -14.71
N ARG A 171 22.63 8.56 -14.62
CA ARG A 171 22.11 7.36 -13.95
C ARG A 171 21.87 7.58 -12.46
N SER A 172 22.74 8.33 -11.79
CA SER A 172 22.57 8.68 -10.39
C SER A 172 21.38 9.61 -10.16
N GLN A 173 21.16 10.59 -11.05
CA GLN A 173 19.97 11.45 -11.02
C GLN A 173 18.70 10.62 -11.17
N LEU A 174 18.65 9.71 -12.14
CA LEU A 174 17.49 8.83 -12.32
C LEU A 174 17.23 7.96 -11.08
N ALA A 175 18.27 7.38 -10.48
CA ALA A 175 18.14 6.59 -9.26
C ALA A 175 17.62 7.43 -8.07
N HIS A 176 18.10 8.67 -7.93
CA HIS A 176 17.63 9.59 -6.92
C HIS A 176 16.14 9.93 -7.11
N ASP A 177 15.71 10.24 -8.34
CA ASP A 177 14.31 10.58 -8.64
C ASP A 177 13.39 9.36 -8.40
N GLN A 178 13.82 8.16 -8.77
CA GLN A 178 13.09 6.91 -8.48
C GLN A 178 12.95 6.68 -6.97
N THR A 179 13.99 6.99 -6.20
CA THR A 179 13.94 6.87 -4.74
C THR A 179 13.02 7.91 -4.10
N LEU A 180 12.95 9.14 -4.64
CA LEU A 180 11.97 10.13 -4.21
C LEU A 180 10.54 9.64 -4.46
N ILE A 181 10.27 9.04 -5.62
CA ILE A 181 8.95 8.45 -5.91
C ILE A 181 8.64 7.32 -4.92
N ALA A 182 9.62 6.46 -4.62
CA ALA A 182 9.47 5.39 -3.63
C ALA A 182 9.17 5.94 -2.23
N LEU A 183 9.84 7.03 -1.82
CA LEU A 183 9.57 7.72 -0.57
C LEU A 183 8.14 8.27 -0.50
N TYR A 184 7.66 8.93 -1.56
CA TYR A 184 6.28 9.40 -1.61
C TYR A 184 5.27 8.25 -1.52
N LYS A 185 5.54 7.11 -2.18
CA LYS A 185 4.72 5.91 -2.07
C LYS A 185 4.74 5.32 -0.65
N ALA A 186 5.90 5.24 -0.01
CA ALA A 186 6.05 4.74 1.36
C ALA A 186 5.30 5.61 2.37
N LEU A 187 5.22 6.93 2.14
CA LEU A 187 4.45 7.88 2.94
C LEU A 187 2.93 7.83 2.71
N GLY A 188 2.45 6.93 1.84
CA GLY A 188 1.01 6.71 1.60
C GLY A 188 0.47 7.38 0.34
N GLY A 189 1.27 8.14 -0.42
CA GLY A 189 0.84 8.81 -1.66
C GLY A 189 -0.34 9.79 -1.48
N GLY A 190 -0.93 10.22 -2.60
CA GLY A 190 -2.22 10.93 -2.55
C GLY A 190 -2.17 12.36 -1.99
N TRP A 191 -1.09 13.09 -2.25
CA TRP A 191 -1.02 14.52 -1.94
C TRP A 191 -1.99 15.27 -2.86
N THR A 192 -3.10 15.73 -2.32
CA THR A 192 -3.94 16.71 -3.01
C THR A 192 -3.27 18.07 -2.88
N ALA A 193 -3.22 18.84 -3.97
CA ALA A 193 -2.62 20.16 -4.03
C ALA A 193 -3.34 21.21 -3.13
N ASP A 194 -4.42 20.83 -2.45
CA ASP A 194 -5.31 21.73 -1.72
C ASP A 194 -4.94 21.98 -0.25
N SER A 195 -3.78 21.53 0.24
CA SER A 195 -3.39 21.79 1.64
C SER A 195 -2.53 23.04 1.86
N THR A 196 -2.48 23.95 0.89
CA THR A 196 -1.70 25.22 0.98
C THR A 196 -2.56 26.47 1.19
N ASN A 197 -3.76 26.34 1.77
CA ASN A 197 -4.51 27.52 2.25
C ASN A 197 -5.29 27.17 3.52
N SER A 198 -4.67 27.37 4.66
CA SER A 198 -5.31 27.74 5.93
C SER A 198 -4.25 28.29 6.88
#